data_852eafcfaac7c6b74e3460d22c9c9bd3
#
_entry.id   852eafcfaac7c6b74e3460d22c9c9bd3
#
_cell.length_a   1.000
_cell.length_b   1.000
_cell.length_c   1.000
_cell.angle_alpha   90.00
_cell.angle_beta   90.00
_cell.angle_gamma   90.00
#
_symmetry.space_group_name_H-M   'P 1'
#
loop_
_entity.id
_entity.type
_entity.pdbx_description
1 polymer ?
#
loop_
_entity_poly.entity_id
_entity_poly.type
_entity_poly.pdbx_seq_one_letter_code
_entity_poly.pdbx_strand_id
1 'polypeptide(L)'
;DDAAKLIRGKKGSQVVLSVHRFREADLIEFELTREDIKVKDISYSGMLDNQTGYIRLTRFSRNSDKEMKKALQELLENNMTGLVLDLRDNPGGLLNAAVNILDLFIDKGEMLVWTEGKTQKSKRQYESKTVPLVPNDLNITVLVNQGSASASEIVAGTLQDLDRAVVVGRSTFGKGLVQTVFNLDKNRALKITTAKYYIPSGRLIQKPGYLPDDILADTTKQDSLFYTKGGREVSGAGGITPDHEVELGSGSPILSASWRQGLFFNYVQKHKIDYNSFDEVEADTTIMSQFEEYIYSSDLDIFMKGESNYLDMKDM
;
A
#
# COMPACT_ATOMS: atom_id res chain seq x y z
N ASP A 1 11.48 5.66 17.74
CA ASP A 1 10.19 6.07 18.34
C ASP A 1 10.27 7.12 19.44
N ASP A 2 11.44 7.33 20.07
CA ASP A 2 11.58 8.31 21.15
C ASP A 2 11.60 9.75 20.61
N ALA A 3 12.22 10.02 19.48
CA ALA A 3 12.17 11.32 18.82
C ALA A 3 10.72 11.74 18.49
N ALA A 4 9.88 10.80 18.02
CA ALA A 4 8.47 11.08 17.74
C ALA A 4 7.68 11.46 19.00
N LYS A 5 8.00 10.88 20.16
CA LYS A 5 7.37 11.25 21.46
C LYS A 5 7.74 12.67 21.88
N LEU A 6 8.98 13.09 21.63
CA LEU A 6 9.47 14.43 21.93
C LEU A 6 8.90 15.48 20.97
N ILE A 7 8.79 15.15 19.68
CA ILE A 7 8.23 16.04 18.66
C ILE A 7 6.72 16.22 18.85
N ARG A 8 5.98 15.15 19.16
CA ARG A 8 4.53 15.20 19.41
C ARG A 8 4.23 15.94 20.72
N GLY A 9 3.07 16.60 20.77
CA GLY A 9 2.62 17.29 21.98
C GLY A 9 1.28 17.97 21.78
N LYS A 10 0.87 18.80 22.74
CA LYS A 10 -0.41 19.51 22.69
C LYS A 10 -0.41 20.52 21.52
N LYS A 11 -1.49 20.53 20.74
CA LYS A 11 -1.70 21.54 19.69
C LYS A 11 -1.53 22.95 20.24
N GLY A 12 -0.82 23.79 19.49
CA GLY A 12 -0.50 25.17 19.87
C GLY A 12 0.72 25.30 20.80
N SER A 13 1.31 24.19 21.29
CA SER A 13 2.57 24.26 22.02
C SER A 13 3.77 24.34 21.07
N GLN A 14 4.86 24.93 21.53
CA GLN A 14 6.10 25.05 20.75
C GLN A 14 7.01 23.85 20.93
N VAL A 15 7.82 23.59 19.91
CA VAL A 15 8.94 22.64 19.91
C VAL A 15 10.10 23.26 19.12
N VAL A 16 11.30 23.12 19.63
CA VAL A 16 12.52 23.51 18.92
C VAL A 16 13.15 22.23 18.35
N LEU A 17 13.43 22.23 17.06
CA LEU A 17 14.15 21.16 16.37
C LEU A 17 15.51 21.67 15.92
N SER A 18 16.58 21.07 16.42
CA SER A 18 17.94 21.31 15.93
C SER A 18 18.23 20.31 14.80
N VAL A 19 18.46 20.81 13.61
CA VAL A 19 18.66 20.02 12.40
C VAL A 19 20.11 20.16 11.94
N HIS A 20 20.80 19.03 11.79
CA HIS A 20 22.09 18.99 11.11
C HIS A 20 21.84 18.89 9.60
N ARG A 21 22.27 19.91 8.86
CA ARG A 21 22.20 19.91 7.39
C ARG A 21 23.56 19.60 6.81
N PHE A 22 23.58 18.77 5.78
CA PHE A 22 24.82 18.46 5.08
C PHE A 22 25.54 19.75 4.64
N ARG A 23 26.84 19.89 4.93
CA ARG A 23 27.71 21.06 4.70
C ARG A 23 27.46 22.29 5.58
N GLU A 24 26.55 22.24 6.50
CA GLU A 24 26.44 23.27 7.54
C GLU A 24 27.27 22.83 8.75
N ALA A 25 28.18 23.70 9.19
CA ALA A 25 29.01 23.38 10.36
C ALA A 25 28.20 23.43 11.66
N ASP A 26 27.20 24.29 11.71
CA ASP A 26 26.38 24.52 12.88
C ASP A 26 24.99 23.89 12.73
N LEU A 27 24.38 23.54 13.87
CA LEU A 27 22.99 23.10 13.91
C LEU A 27 22.06 24.28 13.60
N ILE A 28 21.09 24.04 12.75
CA ILE A 28 20.03 25.03 12.42
C ILE A 28 18.84 24.75 13.34
N GLU A 29 18.44 25.74 14.12
CA GLU A 29 17.29 25.63 15.01
C GLU A 29 16.01 26.14 14.32
N PHE A 30 14.95 25.34 14.44
CA PHE A 30 13.63 25.66 13.97
C PHE A 30 12.65 25.69 15.15
N GLU A 31 12.09 26.85 15.44
CA GLU A 31 10.96 26.98 16.36
C GLU A 31 9.65 26.68 15.62
N LEU A 32 8.99 25.60 16.01
CA LEU A 32 7.75 25.16 15.38
C LEU A 32 6.61 25.17 16.37
N THR A 33 5.45 25.59 15.92
CA THR A 33 4.19 25.46 16.67
C THR A 33 3.51 24.16 16.26
N ARG A 34 3.19 23.29 17.22
CA ARG A 34 2.52 22.02 16.95
C ARG A 34 1.10 22.24 16.47
N GLU A 35 0.77 21.61 15.37
CA GLU A 35 -0.56 21.62 14.77
C GLU A 35 -1.08 20.22 14.46
N ASP A 36 -2.38 20.10 14.19
CA ASP A 36 -2.97 18.87 13.69
C ASP A 36 -2.55 18.65 12.24
N ILE A 37 -1.67 17.69 12.00
CA ILE A 37 -1.22 17.33 10.65
C ILE A 37 -2.29 16.44 10.00
N LYS A 38 -2.93 16.96 8.94
CA LYS A 38 -3.81 16.16 8.09
C LYS A 38 -2.96 15.34 7.14
N VAL A 39 -2.81 14.06 7.45
CA VAL A 39 -2.13 13.14 6.55
C VAL A 39 -3.14 12.62 5.53
N LYS A 40 -2.89 12.90 4.26
CA LYS A 40 -3.73 12.39 3.15
C LYS A 40 -3.57 10.88 3.01
N ASP A 41 -4.66 10.21 2.68
CA ASP A 41 -4.66 8.77 2.39
C ASP A 41 -4.22 8.52 0.94
N ILE A 42 -4.53 9.43 0.03
CA ILE A 42 -3.99 9.45 -1.33
C ILE A 42 -2.71 10.28 -1.32
N SER A 43 -1.57 9.60 -1.48
CA SER A 43 -0.25 10.25 -1.50
C SER A 43 0.04 10.93 -2.83
N TYR A 44 -0.56 10.43 -3.90
CA TYR A 44 -0.43 10.99 -5.25
C TYR A 44 -1.66 10.66 -6.09
N SER A 45 -2.11 11.61 -6.91
CA SER A 45 -3.06 11.42 -8.01
C SER A 45 -2.68 12.35 -9.16
N GLY A 46 -2.76 11.85 -10.38
CA GLY A 46 -2.42 12.61 -11.59
C GLY A 46 -2.50 11.77 -12.85
N MET A 47 -2.36 12.40 -14.01
CA MET A 47 -2.23 11.69 -15.28
C MET A 47 -0.79 11.19 -15.44
N LEU A 48 -0.61 9.93 -15.87
CA LEU A 48 0.70 9.38 -16.28
C LEU A 48 1.04 9.78 -17.72
N ASP A 49 0.01 9.82 -18.54
CA ASP A 49 0.05 10.24 -19.94
C ASP A 49 -1.27 10.94 -20.29
N ASN A 50 -1.54 11.17 -21.56
CA ASN A 50 -2.75 11.86 -22.00
C ASN A 50 -4.07 11.06 -21.78
N GLN A 51 -4.00 9.79 -21.35
CA GLN A 51 -5.15 8.89 -21.26
C GLN A 51 -5.23 8.14 -19.93
N THR A 52 -4.11 7.95 -19.26
CA THR A 52 -4.00 7.07 -18.09
C THR A 52 -3.94 7.88 -16.79
N GLY A 53 -4.98 7.78 -15.97
CA GLY A 53 -4.96 8.29 -14.61
C GLY A 53 -4.23 7.35 -13.66
N TYR A 54 -3.58 7.90 -12.64
CA TYR A 54 -2.92 7.14 -11.58
C TYR A 54 -3.31 7.68 -10.22
N ILE A 55 -3.67 6.77 -9.30
CA ILE A 55 -3.97 7.10 -7.91
C ILE A 55 -3.20 6.14 -7.01
N ARG A 56 -2.40 6.67 -6.08
CA ARG A 56 -1.75 5.90 -5.02
C ARG A 56 -2.46 6.10 -3.69
N LEU A 57 -3.17 5.06 -3.24
CA LEU A 57 -3.85 5.01 -1.94
C LEU A 57 -2.97 4.27 -0.94
N THR A 58 -2.57 4.92 0.16
CA THR A 58 -1.61 4.38 1.13
C THR A 58 -2.26 3.76 2.38
N ARG A 59 -3.55 4.06 2.63
CA ARG A 59 -4.34 3.48 3.74
C ARG A 59 -5.82 3.74 3.55
N PHE A 60 -6.64 3.09 4.38
CA PHE A 60 -8.09 3.24 4.42
C PHE A 60 -8.52 3.89 5.74
N SER A 61 -8.67 5.20 5.77
CA SER A 61 -9.17 5.97 6.90
C SER A 61 -10.63 6.41 6.70
N ARG A 62 -11.14 7.26 7.59
CA ARG A 62 -12.53 7.75 7.52
C ARG A 62 -12.83 8.64 6.31
N ASN A 63 -11.81 9.21 5.69
CA ASN A 63 -11.96 10.17 4.60
C ASN A 63 -11.44 9.64 3.26
N SER A 64 -10.91 8.40 3.21
CA SER A 64 -10.32 7.83 2.01
C SER A 64 -11.29 7.79 0.82
N ASP A 65 -12.57 7.52 1.09
CA ASP A 65 -13.63 7.50 0.08
C ASP A 65 -13.87 8.89 -0.53
N LYS A 66 -13.83 9.95 0.29
CA LYS A 66 -13.97 11.33 -0.18
C LYS A 66 -12.77 11.79 -0.98
N GLU A 67 -11.56 11.44 -0.51
CA GLU A 67 -10.32 11.73 -1.23
C GLU A 67 -10.30 10.98 -2.57
N MET A 68 -10.69 9.69 -2.58
CA MET A 68 -10.79 8.88 -3.79
C MET A 68 -11.79 9.47 -4.79
N LYS A 69 -13.00 9.81 -4.31
CA LYS A 69 -14.02 10.42 -5.16
C LYS A 69 -13.52 11.70 -5.83
N LYS A 70 -12.86 12.57 -5.05
CA LYS A 70 -12.30 13.83 -5.57
C LYS A 70 -11.21 13.56 -6.61
N ALA A 71 -10.27 12.67 -6.33
CA ALA A 71 -9.19 12.31 -7.25
C ALA A 71 -9.74 11.72 -8.56
N LEU A 72 -10.73 10.84 -8.49
CA LEU A 72 -11.39 10.27 -9.67
C LEU A 72 -12.11 11.33 -10.49
N GLN A 73 -12.81 12.28 -9.85
CA GLN A 73 -13.48 13.39 -10.57
C GLN A 73 -12.47 14.25 -11.33
N GLU A 74 -11.36 14.63 -10.67
CA GLU A 74 -10.29 15.42 -11.31
C GLU A 74 -9.67 14.69 -12.51
N LEU A 75 -9.46 13.36 -12.42
CA LEU A 75 -8.92 12.57 -13.53
C LEU A 75 -9.94 12.41 -14.67
N LEU A 76 -11.23 12.23 -14.37
CA LEU A 76 -12.29 12.15 -15.37
C LEU A 76 -12.47 13.49 -16.10
N GLU A 77 -12.35 14.62 -15.42
CA GLU A 77 -12.34 15.96 -16.02
C GLU A 77 -11.14 16.17 -16.97
N ASN A 78 -10.02 15.47 -16.71
CA ASN A 78 -8.85 15.42 -17.60
C ASN A 78 -8.97 14.34 -18.69
N ASN A 79 -10.15 13.79 -18.94
CA ASN A 79 -10.46 12.82 -20.00
C ASN A 79 -9.69 11.50 -19.87
N MET A 80 -9.42 11.01 -18.66
CA MET A 80 -8.82 9.70 -18.51
C MET A 80 -9.71 8.60 -19.11
N THR A 81 -9.12 7.65 -19.82
CA THR A 81 -9.76 6.45 -20.39
C THR A 81 -9.29 5.15 -19.74
N GLY A 82 -8.24 5.20 -18.92
CA GLY A 82 -7.72 4.12 -18.13
C GLY A 82 -7.26 4.59 -16.76
N LEU A 83 -7.33 3.73 -15.74
CA LEU A 83 -6.92 4.03 -14.37
C LEU A 83 -5.95 2.98 -13.85
N VAL A 84 -4.86 3.44 -13.26
CA VAL A 84 -3.98 2.63 -12.41
C VAL A 84 -4.24 3.00 -10.94
N LEU A 85 -4.79 2.05 -10.19
CA LEU A 85 -4.99 2.16 -8.74
C LEU A 85 -3.85 1.44 -8.01
N ASP A 86 -2.95 2.18 -7.40
CA ASP A 86 -1.79 1.62 -6.70
C ASP A 86 -2.11 1.40 -5.21
N LEU A 87 -2.18 0.12 -4.82
CA LEU A 87 -2.37 -0.35 -3.44
C LEU A 87 -1.10 -1.01 -2.88
N ARG A 88 0.04 -0.89 -3.55
CA ARG A 88 1.31 -1.45 -3.05
C ARG A 88 1.68 -0.80 -1.72
N ASP A 89 2.12 -1.63 -0.76
CA ASP A 89 2.49 -1.25 0.61
C ASP A 89 1.35 -0.61 1.43
N ASN A 90 0.10 -0.78 1.00
CA ASN A 90 -1.07 -0.32 1.73
C ASN A 90 -1.55 -1.41 2.71
N PRO A 91 -1.35 -1.24 4.04
CA PRO A 91 -1.71 -2.26 5.03
C PRO A 91 -3.22 -2.38 5.27
N GLY A 92 -4.03 -1.63 4.52
CA GLY A 92 -5.47 -1.59 4.66
C GLY A 92 -5.96 -0.51 5.62
N GLY A 93 -7.00 -0.84 6.38
CA GLY A 93 -7.63 0.08 7.33
C GLY A 93 -9.10 -0.24 7.56
N LEU A 94 -9.97 0.75 7.47
CA LEU A 94 -11.40 0.61 7.77
C LEU A 94 -12.14 -0.13 6.65
N LEU A 95 -12.87 -1.18 7.01
CA LEU A 95 -13.74 -1.94 6.09
C LEU A 95 -14.75 -1.04 5.37
N ASN A 96 -15.40 -0.14 6.11
CA ASN A 96 -16.39 0.76 5.51
C ASN A 96 -15.75 1.69 4.47
N ALA A 97 -14.50 2.10 4.64
CA ALA A 97 -13.80 2.90 3.64
C ALA A 97 -13.55 2.10 2.34
N ALA A 98 -13.18 0.82 2.46
CA ALA A 98 -13.04 -0.07 1.31
C ALA A 98 -14.37 -0.25 0.57
N VAL A 99 -15.46 -0.51 1.30
CA VAL A 99 -16.81 -0.62 0.74
C VAL A 99 -17.23 0.65 -0.01
N ASN A 100 -17.05 1.82 0.63
CA ASN A 100 -17.40 3.10 0.01
C ASN A 100 -16.54 3.41 -1.23
N ILE A 101 -15.27 3.00 -1.24
CA ILE A 101 -14.40 3.14 -2.41
C ILE A 101 -14.88 2.21 -3.53
N LEU A 102 -15.19 0.94 -3.22
CA LEU A 102 -15.73 0.00 -4.21
C LEU A 102 -17.04 0.49 -4.84
N ASP A 103 -17.89 1.17 -4.06
CA ASP A 103 -19.14 1.76 -4.54
C ASP A 103 -18.94 2.84 -5.64
N LEU A 104 -17.71 3.37 -5.79
CA LEU A 104 -17.35 4.29 -6.88
C LEU A 104 -17.07 3.57 -8.21
N PHE A 105 -16.87 2.24 -8.19
CA PHE A 105 -16.41 1.44 -9.33
C PHE A 105 -17.40 0.37 -9.77
N ILE A 106 -18.30 -0.06 -8.89
CA ILE A 106 -19.12 -1.28 -9.06
C ILE A 106 -20.60 -0.90 -9.17
N ASP A 107 -21.31 -1.58 -10.07
CA ASP A 107 -22.73 -1.37 -10.30
C ASP A 107 -23.56 -1.61 -9.05
N LYS A 108 -24.60 -0.80 -8.89
CA LYS A 108 -25.54 -0.90 -7.77
C LYS A 108 -26.16 -2.30 -7.67
N GLY A 109 -26.15 -2.83 -6.45
CA GLY A 109 -26.74 -4.13 -6.10
C GLY A 109 -25.76 -5.30 -6.16
N GLU A 110 -24.54 -5.10 -6.65
CA GLU A 110 -23.52 -6.13 -6.63
C GLU A 110 -22.98 -6.35 -5.21
N MET A 111 -22.75 -7.62 -4.84
CA MET A 111 -22.11 -7.98 -3.60
C MET A 111 -20.64 -7.57 -3.63
N LEU A 112 -20.20 -6.82 -2.59
CA LEU A 112 -18.82 -6.35 -2.50
C LEU A 112 -17.99 -7.22 -1.54
N VAL A 113 -18.53 -7.45 -0.36
CA VAL A 113 -17.88 -8.23 0.71
C VAL A 113 -18.92 -8.67 1.72
N TRP A 114 -18.73 -9.84 2.33
CA TRP A 114 -19.50 -10.19 3.51
C TRP A 114 -18.60 -10.68 4.63
N THR A 115 -19.11 -10.58 5.85
CA THR A 115 -18.40 -11.05 7.04
C THR A 115 -19.16 -12.19 7.67
N GLU A 116 -18.44 -13.18 8.17
CA GLU A 116 -19.01 -14.31 8.88
C GLU A 116 -18.22 -14.58 10.18
N GLY A 117 -18.92 -14.59 11.28
CA GLY A 117 -18.35 -14.87 12.60
C GLY A 117 -19.30 -15.68 13.46
N LYS A 118 -18.89 -15.99 14.67
CA LYS A 118 -19.63 -16.88 15.60
C LYS A 118 -21.01 -16.34 15.96
N THR A 119 -21.20 -15.04 16.01
CA THR A 119 -22.47 -14.42 16.41
C THR A 119 -23.21 -13.84 15.22
N GLN A 120 -24.55 -13.76 15.30
CA GLN A 120 -25.38 -13.16 14.25
C GLN A 120 -24.98 -11.70 13.97
N LYS A 121 -24.53 -10.96 14.99
CA LYS A 121 -24.06 -9.56 14.83
C LYS A 121 -22.78 -9.43 14.00
N SER A 122 -22.00 -10.49 13.85
CA SER A 122 -20.79 -10.54 13.02
C SER A 122 -21.04 -11.02 11.60
N LYS A 123 -22.28 -11.41 11.27
CA LYS A 123 -22.71 -11.72 9.89
C LYS A 123 -23.27 -10.47 9.25
N ARG A 124 -22.55 -9.91 8.28
CA ARG A 124 -22.96 -8.71 7.55
C ARG A 124 -22.64 -8.85 6.07
N GLN A 125 -23.51 -8.30 5.25
CA GLN A 125 -23.34 -8.20 3.81
C GLN A 125 -23.21 -6.73 3.42
N TYR A 126 -22.33 -6.45 2.47
CA TYR A 126 -22.10 -5.13 1.94
C TYR A 126 -22.23 -5.20 0.42
N GLU A 127 -23.23 -4.51 -0.07
CA GLU A 127 -23.56 -4.40 -1.49
C GLU A 127 -23.30 -2.97 -1.96
N SER A 128 -23.01 -2.80 -3.24
CA SER A 128 -22.94 -1.48 -3.86
C SER A 128 -24.32 -0.79 -3.83
N LYS A 129 -24.33 0.50 -3.48
CA LYS A 129 -25.56 1.25 -3.22
C LYS A 129 -25.87 2.29 -4.28
N THR A 130 -24.84 2.75 -4.98
CA THR A 130 -24.95 3.87 -5.92
C THR A 130 -24.60 3.45 -7.34
N VAL A 131 -24.91 4.29 -8.30
CA VAL A 131 -24.37 4.16 -9.65
C VAL A 131 -22.89 4.50 -9.59
N PRO A 132 -22.00 3.71 -10.20
CA PRO A 132 -20.58 3.95 -10.16
C PRO A 132 -20.22 5.33 -10.74
N LEU A 133 -19.21 5.96 -10.14
CA LEU A 133 -18.63 7.20 -10.66
C LEU A 133 -17.76 6.94 -11.88
N VAL A 134 -17.03 5.82 -11.86
CA VAL A 134 -16.12 5.42 -12.93
C VAL A 134 -16.91 4.61 -13.96
N PRO A 135 -16.95 5.05 -15.24
CA PRO A 135 -17.66 4.34 -16.30
C PRO A 135 -17.22 2.87 -16.43
N ASN A 136 -18.17 1.97 -16.77
CA ASN A 136 -17.89 0.55 -16.83
C ASN A 136 -16.95 0.15 -17.98
N ASP A 137 -16.87 0.94 -19.01
CA ASP A 137 -15.96 0.77 -20.17
C ASP A 137 -14.55 1.30 -19.92
N LEU A 138 -14.33 2.02 -18.82
CA LEU A 138 -13.00 2.49 -18.45
C LEU A 138 -12.18 1.33 -17.87
N ASN A 139 -11.01 1.07 -18.48
CA ASN A 139 -10.09 0.02 -18.03
C ASN A 139 -9.43 0.36 -16.68
N ILE A 140 -9.38 -0.61 -15.78
CA ILE A 140 -8.77 -0.44 -14.45
C ILE A 140 -7.68 -1.50 -14.25
N THR A 141 -6.51 -1.06 -13.85
CA THR A 141 -5.43 -1.91 -13.36
C THR A 141 -5.18 -1.61 -11.88
N VAL A 142 -5.15 -2.66 -11.05
CA VAL A 142 -4.83 -2.54 -9.62
C VAL A 142 -3.43 -3.09 -9.37
N LEU A 143 -2.54 -2.24 -8.86
CA LEU A 143 -1.19 -2.66 -8.48
C LEU A 143 -1.16 -3.13 -7.03
N VAL A 144 -0.62 -4.33 -6.79
CA VAL A 144 -0.52 -4.95 -5.47
C VAL A 144 0.87 -5.54 -5.21
N ASN A 145 1.20 -5.68 -3.93
CA ASN A 145 2.38 -6.42 -3.48
C ASN A 145 2.15 -7.06 -2.11
N GLN A 146 3.18 -7.67 -1.54
CA GLN A 146 3.13 -8.33 -0.23
C GLN A 146 2.80 -7.38 0.93
N GLY A 147 2.92 -6.06 0.75
CA GLY A 147 2.49 -5.03 1.71
C GLY A 147 1.02 -4.66 1.59
N SER A 148 0.33 -5.09 0.52
CA SER A 148 -1.11 -4.89 0.35
C SER A 148 -1.87 -5.85 1.25
N ALA A 149 -2.65 -5.33 2.22
CA ALA A 149 -3.30 -6.16 3.24
C ALA A 149 -4.73 -5.71 3.57
N SER A 150 -5.58 -6.65 4.06
CA SER A 150 -6.89 -6.35 4.66
C SER A 150 -7.83 -5.57 3.70
N ALA A 151 -8.15 -4.30 3.97
CA ALA A 151 -9.01 -3.46 3.12
C ALA A 151 -8.49 -3.33 1.68
N SER A 152 -7.16 -3.32 1.48
CA SER A 152 -6.55 -3.35 0.13
C SER A 152 -6.87 -4.64 -0.61
N GLU A 153 -6.86 -5.76 0.12
CA GLU A 153 -7.19 -7.07 -0.45
C GLU A 153 -8.69 -7.19 -0.76
N ILE A 154 -9.55 -6.56 0.05
CA ILE A 154 -10.98 -6.47 -0.25
C ILE A 154 -11.18 -5.69 -1.56
N VAL A 155 -10.53 -4.53 -1.71
CA VAL A 155 -10.69 -3.73 -2.93
C VAL A 155 -10.13 -4.45 -4.15
N ALA A 156 -8.89 -4.94 -4.09
CA ALA A 156 -8.26 -5.64 -5.21
C ALA A 156 -9.03 -6.91 -5.59
N GLY A 157 -9.39 -7.73 -4.59
CA GLY A 157 -10.07 -9.00 -4.82
C GLY A 157 -11.52 -8.84 -5.30
N THR A 158 -12.25 -7.85 -4.80
CA THR A 158 -13.61 -7.56 -5.27
C THR A 158 -13.61 -7.07 -6.72
N LEU A 159 -12.70 -6.16 -7.07
CA LEU A 159 -12.55 -5.68 -8.45
C LEU A 159 -12.13 -6.81 -9.39
N GLN A 160 -11.28 -7.73 -8.93
CA GLN A 160 -10.88 -8.94 -9.66
C GLN A 160 -12.05 -9.91 -9.84
N ASP A 161 -12.77 -10.23 -8.76
CA ASP A 161 -13.87 -11.21 -8.77
C ASP A 161 -15.06 -10.77 -9.63
N LEU A 162 -15.31 -9.47 -9.71
CA LEU A 162 -16.37 -8.89 -10.54
C LEU A 162 -15.89 -8.57 -11.97
N ASP A 163 -14.68 -8.96 -12.35
CA ASP A 163 -14.06 -8.66 -13.64
C ASP A 163 -14.03 -7.17 -13.98
N ARG A 164 -13.97 -6.33 -12.94
CA ARG A 164 -13.94 -4.88 -13.08
C ARG A 164 -12.54 -4.33 -13.29
N ALA A 165 -11.52 -5.05 -12.81
CA ALA A 165 -10.11 -4.67 -12.96
C ALA A 165 -9.23 -5.88 -13.21
N VAL A 166 -8.05 -5.60 -13.79
CA VAL A 166 -6.92 -6.53 -13.84
C VAL A 166 -5.98 -6.23 -12.68
N VAL A 167 -5.63 -7.24 -11.91
CA VAL A 167 -4.70 -7.14 -10.79
C VAL A 167 -3.29 -7.49 -11.25
N VAL A 168 -2.34 -6.61 -11.01
CA VAL A 168 -0.94 -6.75 -11.47
C VAL A 168 0.01 -6.59 -10.29
N GLY A 169 1.06 -7.38 -10.23
CA GLY A 169 2.12 -7.26 -9.23
C GLY A 169 2.48 -8.57 -8.56
N ARG A 170 2.41 -8.64 -7.24
CA ARG A 170 2.76 -9.83 -6.44
C ARG A 170 1.63 -10.18 -5.48
N SER A 171 1.55 -11.46 -5.13
CA SER A 171 0.56 -11.97 -4.16
C SER A 171 0.55 -11.11 -2.90
N THR A 172 -0.64 -10.77 -2.42
CA THR A 172 -0.85 -9.88 -1.28
C THR A 172 -0.59 -10.58 0.07
N PHE A 173 -0.76 -9.86 1.16
CA PHE A 173 -0.41 -10.33 2.51
C PHE A 173 -1.22 -11.55 2.97
N GLY A 174 -2.52 -11.62 2.67
CA GLY A 174 -3.42 -12.69 3.11
C GLY A 174 -4.05 -12.46 4.49
N LYS A 175 -4.64 -11.27 4.72
CA LYS A 175 -5.35 -10.95 5.97
C LYS A 175 -6.85 -10.88 5.74
N GLY A 176 -7.55 -12.00 5.96
CA GLY A 176 -8.99 -12.17 5.79
C GLY A 176 -9.81 -12.08 7.08
N LEU A 177 -9.29 -11.44 8.14
CA LEU A 177 -9.89 -11.41 9.48
C LEU A 177 -10.36 -10.00 9.85
N VAL A 178 -11.59 -9.92 10.38
CA VAL A 178 -12.15 -8.69 10.95
C VAL A 178 -11.78 -8.59 12.42
N GLN A 179 -11.12 -7.49 12.78
CA GLN A 179 -10.77 -7.17 14.15
C GLN A 179 -11.65 -6.04 14.68
N THR A 180 -12.32 -6.28 15.80
CA THR A 180 -13.15 -5.29 16.48
C THR A 180 -12.44 -4.76 17.72
N VAL A 181 -12.49 -3.45 17.90
CA VAL A 181 -11.93 -2.77 19.08
C VAL A 181 -13.05 -2.49 20.05
N PHE A 182 -12.90 -2.99 21.29
CA PHE A 182 -13.80 -2.75 22.42
C PHE A 182 -13.10 -1.84 23.41
N ASN A 183 -13.61 -0.66 23.63
CA ASN A 183 -13.11 0.23 24.68
C ASN A 183 -13.53 -0.33 26.04
N LEU A 184 -12.58 -0.65 26.89
CA LEU A 184 -12.81 -1.14 28.24
C LEU A 184 -12.99 0.03 29.22
N ASP A 185 -12.17 1.06 29.05
CA ASP A 185 -12.25 2.32 29.77
C ASP A 185 -11.61 3.47 28.97
N LYS A 186 -11.35 4.63 29.60
CA LYS A 186 -10.75 5.81 28.93
C LYS A 186 -9.35 5.57 28.36
N ASN A 187 -8.61 4.60 28.90
CA ASN A 187 -7.20 4.38 28.62
C ASN A 187 -6.90 2.99 28.05
N ARG A 188 -7.87 2.05 28.08
CA ARG A 188 -7.67 0.66 27.67
C ARG A 188 -8.69 0.24 26.64
N ALA A 189 -8.22 -0.44 25.63
CA ALA A 189 -9.05 -1.06 24.60
C ALA A 189 -8.58 -2.50 24.34
N LEU A 190 -9.54 -3.35 24.02
CA LEU A 190 -9.31 -4.75 23.66
C LEU A 190 -9.60 -4.91 22.16
N LYS A 191 -8.65 -5.43 21.42
CA LYS A 191 -8.78 -5.73 19.99
C LYS A 191 -8.90 -7.24 19.82
N ILE A 192 -10.04 -7.69 19.29
CA ILE A 192 -10.37 -9.12 19.15
C ILE A 192 -10.76 -9.41 17.70
N THR A 193 -10.34 -10.55 17.16
CA THR A 193 -10.86 -11.12 15.93
C THR A 193 -12.30 -11.60 16.14
N THR A 194 -13.25 -11.08 15.38
CA THR A 194 -14.68 -11.33 15.54
C THR A 194 -15.33 -12.00 14.35
N ALA A 195 -14.72 -11.94 13.16
CA ALA A 195 -15.26 -12.52 11.94
C ALA A 195 -14.14 -12.76 10.91
N LYS A 196 -14.44 -13.60 9.93
CA LYS A 196 -13.76 -13.72 8.64
C LYS A 196 -14.48 -12.85 7.62
N TYR A 197 -13.81 -12.41 6.56
CA TYR A 197 -14.48 -11.76 5.45
C TYR A 197 -14.22 -12.52 4.13
N TYR A 198 -15.22 -12.48 3.29
CA TYR A 198 -15.27 -13.16 1.99
C TYR A 198 -15.56 -12.13 0.91
N ILE A 199 -15.00 -12.33 -0.27
CA ILE A 199 -15.20 -11.49 -1.45
C ILE A 199 -16.12 -12.17 -2.46
N PRO A 200 -16.58 -11.51 -3.52
CA PRO A 200 -17.70 -11.96 -4.35
C PRO A 200 -17.65 -13.40 -4.86
N SER A 201 -16.50 -13.92 -5.20
CA SER A 201 -16.33 -15.32 -5.61
C SER A 201 -16.59 -16.35 -4.50
N GLY A 202 -16.71 -15.91 -3.24
CA GLY A 202 -16.87 -16.79 -2.07
C GLY A 202 -15.55 -17.19 -1.41
N ARG A 203 -14.42 -16.73 -1.92
CA ARG A 203 -13.12 -17.08 -1.35
C ARG A 203 -12.80 -16.28 -0.08
N LEU A 204 -12.20 -16.98 0.88
CA LEU A 204 -11.56 -16.40 2.03
C LEU A 204 -10.09 -16.17 1.68
N ILE A 205 -9.64 -14.94 1.80
CA ILE A 205 -8.24 -14.57 1.45
C ILE A 205 -7.25 -14.74 2.62
N GLN A 206 -7.69 -15.29 3.75
CA GLN A 206 -6.83 -15.49 4.92
C GLN A 206 -5.72 -16.51 4.64
N LYS A 207 -4.48 -16.10 4.85
CA LYS A 207 -3.31 -16.97 4.73
C LYS A 207 -3.31 -18.03 5.84
N PRO A 208 -2.99 -19.30 5.55
CA PRO A 208 -2.81 -20.35 6.55
C PRO A 208 -1.75 -20.01 7.59
N GLY A 209 -1.86 -20.62 8.79
CA GLY A 209 -0.86 -20.49 9.84
C GLY A 209 -0.89 -19.19 10.65
N TYR A 210 -1.84 -18.29 10.39
CA TYR A 210 -1.99 -17.05 11.17
C TYR A 210 -2.77 -17.24 12.48
N LEU A 211 -3.62 -18.23 12.53
CA LEU A 211 -4.36 -18.65 13.74
C LEU A 211 -4.22 -20.17 13.89
N PRO A 212 -4.43 -20.71 15.12
CA PRO A 212 -4.52 -22.16 15.31
C PRO A 212 -5.53 -22.79 14.35
N ASP A 213 -5.21 -23.97 13.83
CA ASP A 213 -5.97 -24.64 12.76
C ASP A 213 -7.43 -24.92 13.11
N ASP A 214 -7.75 -25.15 14.40
CA ASP A 214 -9.10 -25.34 14.91
C ASP A 214 -9.99 -24.10 14.78
N ILE A 215 -9.39 -22.90 14.73
CA ILE A 215 -10.12 -21.64 14.53
C ILE A 215 -10.33 -21.34 13.04
N LEU A 216 -9.45 -21.87 12.18
CA LEU A 216 -9.53 -21.76 10.73
C LEU A 216 -10.18 -22.98 10.06
N ALA A 217 -10.86 -23.84 10.80
CA ALA A 217 -11.38 -25.14 10.35
C ALA A 217 -12.29 -25.17 9.11
N ASP A 218 -12.36 -24.05 8.35
CA ASP A 218 -12.85 -23.99 6.98
C ASP A 218 -11.73 -24.27 5.96
N THR A 219 -10.63 -24.86 6.41
CA THR A 219 -9.45 -25.22 5.63
C THR A 219 -9.74 -26.27 4.53
N THR A 220 -10.87 -26.93 4.58
CA THR A 220 -11.33 -27.84 3.51
C THR A 220 -11.57 -27.15 2.17
N LYS A 221 -11.54 -25.81 2.14
CA LYS A 221 -11.69 -25.02 0.91
C LYS A 221 -10.38 -24.38 0.42
N GLN A 222 -9.25 -24.68 1.05
CA GLN A 222 -7.96 -24.10 0.65
C GLN A 222 -7.54 -24.45 -0.77
N ASP A 223 -7.89 -25.65 -1.24
CA ASP A 223 -7.64 -26.13 -2.62
C ASP A 223 -8.87 -25.96 -3.54
N SER A 224 -9.90 -25.23 -3.08
CA SER A 224 -11.08 -25.02 -3.90
C SER A 224 -10.80 -23.99 -4.99
N LEU A 225 -11.16 -24.33 -6.21
CA LEU A 225 -11.17 -23.40 -7.32
C LEU A 225 -12.33 -22.43 -7.14
N PHE A 226 -12.05 -21.17 -7.27
CA PHE A 226 -13.04 -20.09 -7.29
C PHE A 226 -13.03 -19.43 -8.67
N TYR A 227 -14.13 -18.81 -9.01
CA TYR A 227 -14.30 -18.20 -10.32
C TYR A 227 -14.79 -16.77 -10.18
N THR A 228 -14.28 -15.89 -11.01
CA THR A 228 -14.81 -14.53 -11.17
C THR A 228 -16.20 -14.56 -11.78
N LYS A 229 -16.90 -13.43 -11.80
CA LYS A 229 -18.21 -13.28 -12.44
C LYS A 229 -18.19 -13.70 -13.92
N GLY A 230 -17.08 -13.44 -14.63
CA GLY A 230 -16.86 -13.82 -16.03
C GLY A 230 -16.29 -15.23 -16.23
N GLY A 231 -16.09 -16.01 -15.15
CA GLY A 231 -15.63 -17.40 -15.22
C GLY A 231 -14.11 -17.59 -15.27
N ARG A 232 -13.31 -16.56 -14.97
CA ARG A 232 -11.86 -16.72 -14.80
C ARG A 232 -11.59 -17.45 -13.47
N GLU A 233 -10.62 -18.37 -13.49
CA GLU A 233 -10.17 -19.04 -12.28
C GLU A 233 -9.36 -18.11 -11.39
N VAL A 234 -9.64 -18.12 -10.08
CA VAL A 234 -8.92 -17.36 -9.06
C VAL A 234 -8.63 -18.24 -7.86
N SER A 235 -7.47 -18.04 -7.25
CA SER A 235 -7.01 -18.81 -6.09
C SER A 235 -7.68 -18.34 -4.80
N GLY A 236 -8.13 -19.29 -3.97
CA GLY A 236 -8.46 -19.07 -2.55
C GLY A 236 -7.26 -19.28 -1.67
N ALA A 237 -7.28 -18.72 -0.45
CA ALA A 237 -6.24 -18.84 0.59
C ALA A 237 -4.83 -18.35 0.19
N GLY A 238 -4.27 -17.46 0.97
CA GLY A 238 -2.91 -16.95 0.77
C GLY A 238 -2.80 -15.51 0.28
N GLY A 239 -3.88 -14.78 0.24
CA GLY A 239 -3.99 -13.41 -0.27
C GLY A 239 -4.67 -13.36 -1.65
N ILE A 240 -4.59 -12.20 -2.30
CA ILE A 240 -5.02 -12.01 -3.69
C ILE A 240 -3.83 -12.32 -4.58
N THR A 241 -3.96 -13.35 -5.42
CA THR A 241 -3.01 -13.66 -6.48
C THR A 241 -3.30 -12.72 -7.66
N PRO A 242 -2.31 -11.97 -8.16
CA PRO A 242 -2.51 -11.09 -9.31
C PRO A 242 -2.82 -11.89 -10.58
N ASP A 243 -3.54 -11.28 -11.52
CA ASP A 243 -3.77 -11.84 -12.86
C ASP A 243 -2.49 -11.85 -13.69
N HIS A 244 -1.61 -10.86 -13.45
CA HIS A 244 -0.27 -10.78 -14.03
C HIS A 244 0.75 -10.60 -12.92
N GLU A 245 1.51 -11.66 -12.66
CA GLU A 245 2.60 -11.62 -11.69
C GLU A 245 3.81 -10.89 -12.26
N VAL A 246 4.37 -9.97 -11.47
CA VAL A 246 5.60 -9.25 -11.81
C VAL A 246 6.70 -9.70 -10.86
N GLU A 247 7.67 -10.42 -11.40
CA GLU A 247 8.87 -10.74 -10.64
C GLU A 247 9.70 -9.46 -10.44
N LEU A 248 10.07 -9.21 -9.19
CA LEU A 248 11.14 -8.26 -8.95
C LEU A 248 12.42 -8.92 -9.45
N GLY A 249 13.04 -8.33 -10.47
CA GLY A 249 14.40 -8.68 -10.81
C GLY A 249 15.25 -8.71 -9.53
N SER A 250 16.21 -9.59 -9.45
CA SER A 250 17.17 -9.60 -8.34
C SER A 250 17.76 -8.20 -8.24
N GLY A 251 17.31 -7.42 -7.23
CA GLY A 251 17.81 -6.07 -7.05
C GLY A 251 19.33 -6.11 -6.94
N SER A 252 20.00 -5.24 -7.67
CA SER A 252 21.46 -5.13 -7.57
C SER A 252 21.85 -4.93 -6.09
N PRO A 253 22.75 -5.77 -5.52
CA PRO A 253 23.25 -5.56 -4.17
C PRO A 253 23.83 -4.14 -3.98
N ILE A 254 24.51 -3.64 -5.02
CA ILE A 254 25.06 -2.27 -5.07
C ILE A 254 23.93 -1.24 -4.95
N LEU A 255 22.85 -1.38 -5.73
CA LEU A 255 21.71 -0.46 -5.69
C LEU A 255 21.04 -0.46 -4.31
N SER A 256 20.85 -1.64 -3.74
CA SER A 256 20.24 -1.80 -2.41
C SER A 256 21.12 -1.22 -1.29
N ALA A 257 22.43 -1.41 -1.37
CA ALA A 257 23.39 -0.84 -0.44
C ALA A 257 23.48 0.69 -0.59
N SER A 258 23.54 1.21 -1.81
CA SER A 258 23.54 2.63 -2.12
C SER A 258 22.30 3.35 -1.56
N TRP A 259 21.12 2.73 -1.72
CA TRP A 259 19.89 3.26 -1.16
C TRP A 259 19.93 3.29 0.37
N ARG A 260 20.29 2.16 1.00
CA ARG A 260 20.36 2.03 2.47
C ARG A 260 21.34 2.98 3.12
N GLN A 261 22.47 3.24 2.47
CA GLN A 261 23.52 4.15 2.96
C GLN A 261 23.32 5.60 2.50
N GLY A 262 22.20 5.89 1.81
CA GLY A 262 21.84 7.24 1.39
C GLY A 262 22.75 7.85 0.33
N LEU A 263 23.46 7.02 -0.46
CA LEU A 263 24.43 7.53 -1.45
C LEU A 263 23.77 8.38 -2.54
N PHE A 264 22.53 8.08 -2.95
CA PHE A 264 21.78 8.92 -3.88
C PHE A 264 21.61 10.34 -3.34
N PHE A 265 21.15 10.45 -2.09
CA PHE A 265 20.95 11.74 -1.46
C PHE A 265 22.29 12.49 -1.30
N ASN A 266 23.34 11.80 -0.81
CA ASN A 266 24.66 12.37 -0.61
C ASN A 266 25.28 12.84 -1.93
N TYR A 267 25.09 12.08 -3.03
CA TYR A 267 25.56 12.43 -4.35
C TYR A 267 24.92 13.71 -4.86
N VAL A 268 23.60 13.79 -4.84
CA VAL A 268 22.83 14.98 -5.25
C VAL A 268 23.28 16.21 -4.43
N GLN A 269 23.41 16.07 -3.13
CA GLN A 269 23.86 17.15 -2.25
C GLN A 269 25.32 17.57 -2.53
N LYS A 270 26.21 16.61 -2.78
CA LYS A 270 27.63 16.86 -3.02
C LYS A 270 27.86 17.60 -4.35
N HIS A 271 27.12 17.22 -5.39
CA HIS A 271 27.29 17.76 -6.72
C HIS A 271 26.35 18.93 -7.04
N LYS A 272 25.52 19.37 -6.06
CA LYS A 272 24.55 20.47 -6.22
C LYS A 272 23.69 20.30 -7.48
N ILE A 273 23.24 19.07 -7.72
CA ILE A 273 22.41 18.74 -8.85
C ILE A 273 21.06 19.42 -8.66
N ASP A 274 20.66 20.26 -9.60
CA ASP A 274 19.43 21.02 -9.58
C ASP A 274 18.77 20.91 -10.97
N TYR A 275 17.88 19.95 -11.12
CA TYR A 275 17.07 19.76 -12.30
C TYR A 275 15.65 20.23 -12.02
N ASN A 276 15.03 20.92 -12.98
CA ASN A 276 13.67 21.45 -12.85
C ASN A 276 12.61 20.40 -13.21
N SER A 277 12.99 19.32 -13.91
CA SER A 277 12.07 18.26 -14.33
C SER A 277 12.78 16.92 -14.45
N PHE A 278 12.00 15.84 -14.52
CA PHE A 278 12.51 14.50 -14.77
C PHE A 278 13.11 14.37 -16.19
N ASP A 279 12.54 15.06 -17.16
CA ASP A 279 13.04 15.08 -18.55
C ASP A 279 14.47 15.64 -18.65
N GLU A 280 14.82 16.62 -17.82
CA GLU A 280 16.19 17.14 -17.74
C GLU A 280 17.16 16.09 -17.20
N VAL A 281 16.72 15.27 -16.22
CA VAL A 281 17.52 14.15 -15.69
C VAL A 281 17.75 13.09 -16.76
N GLU A 282 16.71 12.71 -17.51
CA GLU A 282 16.80 11.71 -18.60
C GLU A 282 17.69 12.22 -19.75
N ALA A 283 17.67 13.51 -20.01
CA ALA A 283 18.50 14.12 -21.06
C ALA A 283 19.99 14.17 -20.69
N ASP A 284 20.33 14.13 -19.40
CA ASP A 284 21.72 14.11 -18.95
C ASP A 284 22.33 12.69 -19.01
N THR A 285 22.95 12.39 -20.13
CA THR A 285 23.60 11.09 -20.38
C THR A 285 24.83 10.85 -19.50
N THR A 286 25.32 11.85 -18.75
CA THR A 286 26.54 11.76 -17.94
C THR A 286 26.25 11.45 -16.47
N ILE A 287 25.04 11.72 -15.98
CA ILE A 287 24.68 11.58 -14.56
C ILE A 287 24.90 10.16 -14.04
N MET A 288 24.56 9.15 -14.85
CA MET A 288 24.67 7.74 -14.43
C MET A 288 26.14 7.33 -14.30
N SER A 289 27.01 7.67 -15.24
CA SER A 289 28.44 7.36 -15.16
C SER A 289 29.14 8.10 -14.02
N GLN A 290 28.79 9.36 -13.78
CA GLN A 290 29.31 10.12 -12.65
C GLN A 290 28.84 9.56 -11.30
N PHE A 291 27.58 9.12 -11.22
CA PHE A 291 27.06 8.47 -10.01
C PHE A 291 27.71 7.10 -9.78
N GLU A 292 27.97 6.33 -10.82
CA GLU A 292 28.70 5.06 -10.75
C GLU A 292 30.11 5.26 -10.22
N GLU A 293 30.85 6.25 -10.75
CA GLU A 293 32.17 6.62 -10.25
C GLU A 293 32.13 7.05 -8.77
N TYR A 294 31.10 7.82 -8.38
CA TYR A 294 30.88 8.19 -6.99
C TYR A 294 30.65 6.99 -6.09
N ILE A 295 29.84 5.98 -6.51
CA ILE A 295 29.63 4.75 -5.77
C ILE A 295 30.95 4.02 -5.55
N TYR A 296 31.76 3.83 -6.60
CA TYR A 296 33.05 3.15 -6.51
C TYR A 296 34.07 3.90 -5.65
N SER A 297 33.97 5.21 -5.57
CA SER A 297 34.83 6.03 -4.69
C SER A 297 34.33 6.10 -3.25
N SER A 298 33.13 5.61 -2.98
CA SER A 298 32.52 5.57 -1.64
C SER A 298 32.90 4.26 -0.95
N ASP A 299 33.07 4.31 0.38
CA ASP A 299 33.28 3.10 1.19
C ASP A 299 31.92 2.37 1.35
N LEU A 300 31.49 1.73 0.26
CA LEU A 300 30.18 1.09 0.16
C LEU A 300 30.24 -0.31 0.77
N ASP A 301 29.56 -0.49 1.89
CA ASP A 301 29.41 -1.78 2.55
C ASP A 301 28.33 -2.62 1.83
N ILE A 302 28.79 -3.59 1.02
CA ILE A 302 27.93 -4.47 0.23
C ILE A 302 27.86 -5.82 0.94
N PHE A 303 26.74 -6.09 1.62
CA PHE A 303 26.47 -7.44 2.14
C PHE A 303 25.96 -8.34 1.01
N MET A 304 26.79 -9.27 0.58
CA MET A 304 26.38 -10.35 -0.32
C MET A 304 25.60 -11.41 0.46
N LYS A 305 24.57 -12.00 -0.16
CA LYS A 305 23.78 -13.07 0.46
C LYS A 305 24.71 -14.27 0.77
N GLY A 306 24.93 -14.55 2.05
CA GLY A 306 25.85 -15.58 2.53
C GLY A 306 27.15 -15.05 3.17
N GLU A 307 27.47 -13.76 3.04
CA GLU A 307 28.66 -13.17 3.61
C GLU A 307 28.56 -13.04 5.14
N SER A 308 27.38 -12.74 5.67
CA SER A 308 27.12 -12.80 7.11
C SER A 308 27.35 -14.20 7.68
N ASN A 309 26.89 -15.25 6.98
CA ASN A 309 27.11 -16.63 7.40
C ASN A 309 28.60 -17.00 7.38
N TYR A 310 29.38 -16.44 6.43
CA TYR A 310 30.80 -16.66 6.34
C TYR A 310 31.57 -15.95 7.47
N LEU A 311 31.18 -14.73 7.80
CA LEU A 311 31.77 -13.97 8.92
C LEU A 311 31.44 -14.64 10.26
N ASP A 312 30.20 -15.05 10.47
CA ASP A 312 29.77 -15.79 11.67
C ASP A 312 30.53 -17.13 11.82
N MET A 313 30.85 -17.81 10.72
CA MET A 313 31.64 -19.05 10.73
C MET A 313 33.13 -18.80 11.00
N LYS A 314 33.66 -17.63 10.71
CA LYS A 314 35.07 -17.28 10.92
C LYS A 314 35.35 -16.89 12.37
N ASP A 315 34.33 -16.42 13.10
CA ASP A 315 34.39 -16.03 14.51
C ASP A 315 34.04 -17.21 15.47
N MET A 316 33.72 -18.41 14.96
CA MET A 316 33.59 -19.67 15.68
C MET A 316 34.89 -20.49 15.66
#